data_77f9310d23ca855ed85fd758a671129d
#
_entry.id   77f9310d23ca855ed85fd758a671129d
#
_cell.length_a   1.000
_cell.length_b   1.000
_cell.length_c   1.000
_cell.angle_alpha   90.00
_cell.angle_beta   90.00
_cell.angle_gamma   90.00
#
_symmetry.space_group_name_H-M   'P 1'
#
loop_
_entity.id
_entity.type
_entity.pdbx_description
1 polymer ?
#
loop_
_entity_poly.entity_id
_entity_poly.type
_entity_poly.pdbx_seq_one_letter_code
_entity_poly.pdbx_strand_id
1 'polypeptide(L)'
;MSNVALKQIRFGGIALQVPEIWNVVTETYFEPDGRECSMIDISAVEGDPRSIIISYGPMPEGSDTFMEASDTYEELIGETNTSQDDDPICEYDFLGTVGFGFEVPTEDELSCNFICAEIGSDDGSKSHLFTILTTARTYEDIDDLLDLVEQNISFES
;
A
#
# COMPACT_ATOMS: atom_id res chain seq x y z
N MET A 1 -12.41 -19.79 18.23
CA MET A 1 -12.34 -19.31 16.87
C MET A 1 -13.22 -18.07 16.70
N SER A 2 -12.60 -16.99 16.41
CA SER A 2 -13.35 -15.76 16.30
C SER A 2 -13.69 -15.52 14.84
N ASN A 3 -14.97 -15.38 14.56
CA ASN A 3 -15.42 -14.91 13.28
C ASN A 3 -15.48 -13.41 13.37
N VAL A 4 -14.50 -12.76 12.77
CA VAL A 4 -14.50 -11.30 12.73
C VAL A 4 -15.44 -10.86 11.63
N ALA A 5 -16.43 -10.04 11.98
CA ALA A 5 -17.32 -9.46 10.98
C ALA A 5 -16.52 -8.51 10.12
N LEU A 6 -16.74 -8.58 8.82
CA LEU A 6 -16.07 -7.73 7.84
C LEU A 6 -17.06 -6.75 7.24
N LYS A 7 -16.58 -5.56 6.90
CA LYS A 7 -17.34 -4.60 6.13
C LYS A 7 -16.68 -4.40 4.78
N GLN A 8 -17.48 -4.10 3.78
CA GLN A 8 -16.99 -3.87 2.43
C GLN A 8 -16.81 -2.38 2.18
N ILE A 9 -15.67 -2.05 1.61
CA ILE A 9 -15.34 -0.70 1.20
C ILE A 9 -15.23 -0.69 -0.31
N ARG A 10 -15.88 0.27 -0.96
CA ARG A 10 -15.73 0.50 -2.40
C ARG A 10 -15.37 1.94 -2.62
N PHE A 11 -14.23 2.17 -3.22
CA PHE A 11 -13.76 3.52 -3.45
C PHE A 11 -12.68 3.52 -4.53
N GLY A 12 -12.83 4.42 -5.50
CA GLY A 12 -11.77 4.66 -6.48
C GLY A 12 -11.40 3.48 -7.36
N GLY A 13 -12.32 2.55 -7.58
CA GLY A 13 -12.06 1.36 -8.38
C GLY A 13 -11.55 0.18 -7.57
N ILE A 14 -11.51 0.31 -6.25
CA ILE A 14 -11.08 -0.75 -5.34
C ILE A 14 -12.28 -1.22 -4.53
N ALA A 15 -12.42 -2.53 -4.39
CA ALA A 15 -13.34 -3.15 -3.44
C ALA A 15 -12.52 -3.95 -2.45
N LEU A 16 -12.73 -3.72 -1.17
CA LEU A 16 -11.90 -4.31 -0.12
C LEU A 16 -12.77 -4.64 1.09
N GLN A 17 -12.46 -5.75 1.75
CA GLN A 17 -13.12 -6.13 3.00
C GLN A 17 -12.13 -6.03 4.16
N VAL A 18 -12.56 -5.36 5.23
CA VAL A 18 -11.73 -5.19 6.42
C VAL A 18 -12.58 -5.46 7.66
N PRO A 19 -11.97 -5.72 8.81
CA PRO A 19 -12.74 -5.89 10.04
C PRO A 19 -13.69 -4.71 10.27
N GLU A 20 -14.92 -5.02 10.59
CA GLU A 20 -15.97 -4.00 10.71
C GLU A 20 -15.65 -2.92 11.74
N ILE A 21 -14.93 -3.28 12.79
CA ILE A 21 -14.61 -2.34 13.88
C ILE A 21 -13.45 -1.40 13.55
N TRP A 22 -12.73 -1.65 12.46
CA TRP A 22 -11.64 -0.77 12.06
C TRP A 22 -12.15 0.51 11.43
N ASN A 23 -11.41 1.60 11.60
CA ASN A 23 -11.76 2.89 11.03
C ASN A 23 -11.24 3.00 9.60
N VAL A 24 -12.07 3.53 8.71
CA VAL A 24 -11.69 3.72 7.32
C VAL A 24 -11.99 5.15 6.91
N VAL A 25 -10.99 5.80 6.33
CA VAL A 25 -11.14 7.14 5.74
C VAL A 25 -10.75 7.04 4.27
N THR A 26 -11.57 7.59 3.40
CA THR A 26 -11.28 7.61 1.97
C THR A 26 -11.13 9.04 1.51
N GLU A 27 -10.23 9.25 0.55
CA GLU A 27 -9.94 10.58 0.05
C GLU A 27 -9.51 10.50 -1.41
N THR A 28 -9.91 11.49 -2.19
CA THR A 28 -9.42 11.66 -3.56
C THR A 28 -8.41 12.80 -3.54
N TYR A 29 -7.28 12.61 -4.19
CA TYR A 29 -6.26 13.63 -4.26
C TYR A 29 -5.69 13.70 -5.67
N PHE A 30 -5.02 14.80 -5.96
CA PHE A 30 -4.41 15.03 -7.27
C PHE A 30 -2.90 15.13 -7.12
N GLU A 31 -2.18 14.41 -7.96
CA GLU A 31 -0.74 14.52 -8.03
C GLU A 31 -0.34 15.81 -8.76
N PRO A 32 0.90 16.28 -8.58
CA PRO A 32 1.35 17.48 -9.27
C PRO A 32 1.21 17.44 -10.79
N ASP A 33 1.22 16.25 -11.39
CA ASP A 33 1.04 16.07 -12.83
C ASP A 33 -0.42 16.03 -13.25
N GLY A 34 -1.37 16.21 -12.31
CA GLY A 34 -2.79 16.26 -12.61
C GLY A 34 -3.52 14.92 -12.51
N ARG A 35 -2.81 13.84 -12.20
CA ARG A 35 -3.47 12.53 -12.06
C ARG A 35 -4.37 12.52 -10.84
N GLU A 36 -5.60 12.03 -11.01
CA GLU A 36 -6.54 11.85 -9.91
C GLU A 36 -6.29 10.48 -9.28
N CYS A 37 -6.03 10.46 -8.00
CA CYS A 37 -5.72 9.24 -7.26
C CYS A 37 -6.67 9.08 -6.08
N SER A 38 -6.89 7.85 -5.69
CA SER A 38 -7.75 7.51 -4.55
C SER A 38 -6.92 6.97 -3.43
N MET A 39 -7.25 7.35 -2.19
CA MET A 39 -6.55 6.87 -1.00
C MET A 39 -7.55 6.26 -0.04
N ILE A 40 -7.19 5.11 0.51
CA ILE A 40 -7.96 4.45 1.57
C ILE A 40 -7.03 4.31 2.77
N ASP A 41 -7.38 4.96 3.87
CA ASP A 41 -6.61 4.92 5.11
C ASP A 41 -7.38 4.08 6.12
N ILE A 42 -6.80 2.97 6.52
CA ILE A 42 -7.43 2.01 7.41
C ILE A 42 -6.62 1.94 8.70
N SER A 43 -7.29 2.15 9.83
CA SER A 43 -6.66 2.08 11.14
C SER A 43 -7.39 1.06 12.00
N ALA A 44 -6.63 0.24 12.71
CA ALA A 44 -7.21 -0.68 13.66
C ALA A 44 -7.81 0.10 14.84
N VAL A 45 -8.41 -0.60 15.78
CA VAL A 45 -9.07 0.04 16.93
C VAL A 45 -8.06 0.80 17.77
N GLU A 46 -8.56 1.73 18.57
CA GLU A 46 -7.72 2.53 19.46
C GLU A 46 -6.85 1.62 20.33
N GLY A 47 -5.57 1.98 20.43
CA GLY A 47 -4.59 1.19 21.17
C GLY A 47 -3.88 0.13 20.34
N ASP A 48 -4.35 -0.11 19.12
CA ASP A 48 -3.74 -1.06 18.20
C ASP A 48 -3.03 -0.24 17.12
N PRO A 49 -1.70 -0.36 16.97
CA PRO A 49 -0.96 0.47 16.03
C PRO A 49 -1.06 0.04 14.57
N ARG A 50 -1.74 -1.08 14.28
CA ARG A 50 -1.82 -1.57 12.91
C ARG A 50 -2.56 -0.58 12.01
N SER A 51 -1.99 -0.32 10.85
CA SER A 51 -2.63 0.54 9.87
C SER A 51 -2.25 0.14 8.46
N ILE A 52 -3.12 0.50 7.52
CA ILE A 52 -2.92 0.23 6.10
C ILE A 52 -3.31 1.50 5.35
N ILE A 53 -2.43 1.98 4.50
CA ILE A 53 -2.74 3.10 3.60
C ILE A 53 -2.57 2.61 2.18
N ILE A 54 -3.65 2.67 1.41
CA ILE A 54 -3.66 2.23 0.02
C ILE A 54 -3.86 3.45 -0.87
N SER A 55 -3.07 3.53 -1.94
CA SER A 55 -3.26 4.53 -2.99
C SER A 55 -3.43 3.82 -4.33
N TYR A 56 -4.31 4.34 -5.18
CA TYR A 56 -4.60 3.74 -6.46
C TYR A 56 -4.95 4.83 -7.46
N GLY A 57 -4.28 4.82 -8.60
CA GLY A 57 -4.51 5.79 -9.65
C GLY A 57 -3.77 5.42 -10.91
N PRO A 58 -3.88 6.24 -11.96
CA PRO A 58 -3.17 5.97 -13.20
C PRO A 58 -1.65 5.94 -12.98
N MET A 59 -0.98 5.03 -13.68
CA MET A 59 0.48 4.96 -13.61
C MET A 59 1.07 6.25 -14.21
N PRO A 60 2.07 6.87 -13.53
CA PRO A 60 2.72 8.04 -14.09
C PRO A 60 3.43 7.71 -15.41
N GLU A 61 3.32 8.60 -16.36
CA GLU A 61 4.01 8.44 -17.63
C GLU A 61 5.51 8.45 -17.42
N GLY A 62 6.19 7.48 -18.01
CA GLY A 62 7.65 7.41 -17.91
C GLY A 62 8.18 6.84 -16.61
N SER A 63 7.29 6.31 -15.76
CA SER A 63 7.70 5.74 -14.48
C SER A 63 7.39 4.24 -14.43
N ASP A 64 7.93 3.57 -13.43
CA ASP A 64 7.64 2.16 -13.16
C ASP A 64 7.62 1.94 -11.65
N THR A 65 7.24 0.73 -11.24
CA THR A 65 7.08 0.42 -9.82
C THR A 65 8.39 0.52 -9.04
N PHE A 66 9.52 0.20 -9.68
CA PHE A 66 10.82 0.33 -9.01
C PHE A 66 11.11 1.82 -8.71
N MET A 67 10.89 2.69 -9.69
CA MET A 67 11.14 4.12 -9.52
C MET A 67 10.22 4.70 -8.45
N GLU A 68 8.94 4.29 -8.45
CA GLU A 68 7.99 4.78 -7.45
C GLU A 68 8.37 4.32 -6.04
N ALA A 69 8.81 3.10 -5.88
CA ALA A 69 9.25 2.60 -4.58
C ALA A 69 10.51 3.34 -4.11
N SER A 70 11.44 3.58 -5.02
CA SER A 70 12.68 4.29 -4.71
C SER A 70 12.40 5.73 -4.27
N ASP A 71 11.53 6.43 -5.00
CA ASP A 71 11.15 7.80 -4.66
C ASP A 71 10.46 7.86 -3.30
N THR A 72 9.58 6.91 -3.03
CA THR A 72 8.88 6.85 -1.74
C THR A 72 9.85 6.58 -0.60
N TYR A 73 10.82 5.70 -0.83
CA TYR A 73 11.85 5.43 0.17
C TYR A 73 12.60 6.71 0.52
N GLU A 74 13.00 7.48 -0.49
CA GLU A 74 13.70 8.74 -0.26
C GLU A 74 12.85 9.73 0.52
N GLU A 75 11.56 9.80 0.24
CA GLU A 75 10.64 10.68 0.96
C GLU A 75 10.49 10.30 2.43
N LEU A 76 10.40 8.99 2.71
CA LEU A 76 10.20 8.52 4.07
C LEU A 76 11.46 8.54 4.92
N ILE A 77 12.59 8.15 4.34
CA ILE A 77 13.85 8.07 5.07
C ILE A 77 14.59 9.38 5.01
N GLY A 78 14.39 10.13 3.92
CA GLY A 78 15.08 11.39 3.72
C GLY A 78 16.54 11.18 3.35
N GLU A 79 17.25 12.29 3.27
CA GLU A 79 18.65 12.28 2.88
C GLU A 79 19.57 11.81 3.99
N THR A 80 19.02 11.55 5.16
CA THR A 80 19.82 11.17 6.33
C THR A 80 20.33 9.74 6.23
N ASN A 81 19.74 8.92 5.37
CA ASN A 81 20.22 7.57 5.21
C ASN A 81 21.42 7.59 4.27
N THR A 82 22.57 7.34 4.83
CA THR A 82 23.83 7.38 4.10
C THR A 82 24.33 6.01 3.69
N SER A 83 23.60 4.96 3.98
CA SER A 83 23.99 3.63 3.55
C SER A 83 23.89 3.55 2.03
N GLN A 84 25.04 3.41 1.40
CA GLN A 84 25.12 3.47 -0.05
C GLN A 84 25.29 2.11 -0.70
N ASP A 85 25.62 1.11 0.10
CA ASP A 85 26.03 -0.17 -0.44
C ASP A 85 24.87 -1.13 -0.63
N ASP A 86 23.75 -0.90 0.06
CA ASP A 86 22.60 -1.79 -0.01
C ASP A 86 21.44 -1.07 -0.68
N ASP A 87 20.90 -1.68 -1.72
CA ASP A 87 19.66 -1.22 -2.32
C ASP A 87 18.52 -1.66 -1.41
N PRO A 88 17.81 -0.73 -0.77
CA PRO A 88 16.72 -1.11 0.13
C PRO A 88 15.48 -1.62 -0.59
N ILE A 89 15.41 -1.44 -1.90
CA ILE A 89 14.23 -1.80 -2.66
C ILE A 89 14.29 -3.28 -3.00
N CYS A 90 13.24 -4.00 -2.58
CA CYS A 90 13.12 -5.44 -2.78
C CYS A 90 11.97 -5.75 -3.72
N GLU A 91 12.05 -6.92 -4.34
CA GLU A 91 11.01 -7.43 -5.21
C GLU A 91 10.00 -8.21 -4.38
N TYR A 92 8.72 -7.98 -4.62
CA TYR A 92 7.63 -8.65 -3.91
C TYR A 92 6.64 -9.25 -4.90
N ASP A 93 6.16 -10.46 -4.60
CA ASP A 93 5.00 -11.00 -5.30
C ASP A 93 3.75 -10.55 -4.53
N PHE A 94 2.93 -9.73 -5.15
CA PHE A 94 1.75 -9.20 -4.49
C PHE A 94 0.64 -9.03 -5.52
N LEU A 95 -0.56 -9.48 -5.18
CA LEU A 95 -1.73 -9.41 -6.06
C LEU A 95 -1.51 -10.09 -7.42
N GLY A 96 -0.69 -11.14 -7.43
CA GLY A 96 -0.43 -11.89 -8.65
C GLY A 96 0.53 -11.20 -9.61
N THR A 97 1.20 -10.15 -9.18
CA THR A 97 2.15 -9.42 -10.00
C THR A 97 3.44 -9.18 -9.22
N VAL A 98 4.49 -8.82 -9.93
CA VAL A 98 5.75 -8.47 -9.30
C VAL A 98 5.74 -6.98 -8.99
N GLY A 99 5.93 -6.63 -7.73
CA GLY A 99 6.04 -5.25 -7.30
C GLY A 99 7.38 -4.98 -6.66
N PHE A 100 7.59 -3.75 -6.25
CA PHE A 100 8.81 -3.34 -5.56
C PHE A 100 8.45 -2.57 -4.31
N GLY A 101 9.24 -2.75 -3.28
CA GLY A 101 8.99 -2.07 -2.02
C GLY A 101 10.15 -2.19 -1.06
N PHE A 102 9.89 -1.87 0.20
CA PHE A 102 10.93 -1.85 1.22
C PHE A 102 10.32 -2.03 2.60
N GLU A 103 11.16 -2.39 3.55
CA GLU A 103 10.80 -2.47 4.96
C GLU A 103 11.70 -1.55 5.74
N VAL A 104 11.13 -0.75 6.63
CA VAL A 104 11.89 0.18 7.46
C VAL A 104 11.31 0.20 8.87
N PRO A 105 12.17 0.36 9.90
CA PRO A 105 11.67 0.64 11.24
C PRO A 105 11.25 2.10 11.35
N THR A 106 10.32 2.38 12.25
CA THR A 106 9.92 3.75 12.55
C THR A 106 10.45 4.16 13.92
N GLU A 107 10.31 5.45 14.24
CA GLU A 107 10.79 5.99 15.51
C GLU A 107 9.98 5.48 16.71
N ASP A 108 8.76 5.03 16.50
CA ASP A 108 7.86 4.62 17.57
C ASP A 108 7.90 3.12 17.87
N GLU A 109 9.01 2.47 17.55
CA GLU A 109 9.18 1.02 17.70
C GLU A 109 8.20 0.23 16.83
N LEU A 110 7.74 0.84 15.78
CA LEU A 110 6.90 0.18 14.79
C LEU A 110 7.72 -0.18 13.57
N SER A 111 7.22 -1.15 12.83
CA SER A 111 7.78 -1.54 11.55
C SER A 111 6.85 -1.10 10.44
N CYS A 112 7.40 -0.81 9.29
CA CYS A 112 6.67 -0.30 8.16
C CYS A 112 7.08 -1.04 6.91
N ASN A 113 6.11 -1.38 6.06
CA ASN A 113 6.38 -2.02 4.77
C ASN A 113 5.61 -1.27 3.68
N PHE A 114 6.30 -0.99 2.59
CA PHE A 114 5.71 -0.30 1.45
C PHE A 114 5.89 -1.17 0.21
N ILE A 115 4.83 -1.33 -0.57
CA ILE A 115 4.87 -2.09 -1.83
C ILE A 115 4.15 -1.29 -2.91
N CYS A 116 4.77 -1.20 -4.08
CA CYS A 116 4.15 -0.66 -5.29
C CYS A 116 3.93 -1.81 -6.26
N ALA A 117 2.76 -1.85 -6.86
CA ALA A 117 2.45 -2.85 -7.89
C ALA A 117 1.74 -2.18 -9.06
N GLU A 118 1.96 -2.69 -10.24
CA GLU A 118 1.28 -2.21 -11.44
C GLU A 118 0.10 -3.11 -11.72
N ILE A 119 -1.09 -2.52 -11.79
CA ILE A 119 -2.34 -3.24 -12.05
C ILE A 119 -2.81 -2.88 -13.45
N GLY A 120 -2.85 -3.85 -14.34
CA GLY A 120 -3.35 -3.62 -15.69
C GLY A 120 -4.86 -3.69 -15.75
N SER A 121 -5.45 -2.97 -16.70
CA SER A 121 -6.87 -3.11 -16.97
C SER A 121 -7.13 -4.42 -17.70
N ASP A 122 -8.38 -4.88 -17.68
CA ASP A 122 -8.75 -6.15 -18.31
C ASP A 122 -8.42 -6.20 -19.79
N ASP A 123 -8.50 -5.07 -20.47
CA ASP A 123 -8.19 -4.99 -21.90
C ASP A 123 -6.72 -4.66 -22.18
N GLY A 124 -5.92 -4.49 -21.14
CA GLY A 124 -4.49 -4.19 -21.28
C GLY A 124 -4.18 -2.78 -21.78
N SER A 125 -5.19 -1.93 -21.93
CA SER A 125 -4.98 -0.59 -22.50
C SER A 125 -4.46 0.43 -21.49
N LYS A 126 -4.63 0.18 -20.19
CA LYS A 126 -4.24 1.11 -19.15
C LYS A 126 -3.56 0.38 -18.01
N SER A 127 -2.62 1.07 -17.39
CA SER A 127 -1.98 0.59 -16.17
C SER A 127 -2.26 1.54 -15.05
N HIS A 128 -2.42 0.98 -13.86
CA HIS A 128 -2.64 1.75 -12.65
C HIS A 128 -1.53 1.44 -11.67
N LEU A 129 -1.18 2.43 -10.88
CA LEU A 129 -0.22 2.27 -9.79
C LEU A 129 -0.99 2.01 -8.51
N PHE A 130 -0.72 0.88 -7.91
CA PHE A 130 -1.26 0.50 -6.61
C PHE A 130 -0.13 0.57 -5.60
N THR A 131 -0.35 1.29 -4.50
CA THR A 131 0.62 1.33 -3.43
C THR A 131 -0.05 0.94 -2.13
N ILE A 132 0.69 0.25 -1.27
CA ILE A 132 0.21 -0.12 0.05
C ILE A 132 1.33 0.12 1.07
N LEU A 133 0.99 0.87 2.11
CA LEU A 133 1.90 1.12 3.22
C LEU A 133 1.27 0.51 4.46
N THR A 134 1.94 -0.47 5.05
CA THR A 134 1.45 -1.14 6.25
C THR A 134 2.36 -0.82 7.43
N THR A 135 1.76 -0.64 8.60
CA THR A 135 2.50 -0.34 9.82
C THR A 135 2.00 -1.26 10.93
N ALA A 136 2.92 -1.84 11.68
CA ALA A 136 2.61 -2.71 12.81
C ALA A 136 3.83 -2.80 13.71
N ARG A 137 3.69 -3.46 14.86
CA ARG A 137 4.80 -3.63 15.79
C ARG A 137 5.83 -4.63 15.31
N THR A 138 5.40 -5.62 14.56
CA THR A 138 6.28 -6.69 14.08
C THR A 138 6.05 -6.92 12.59
N TYR A 139 7.05 -7.50 11.94
CA TYR A 139 6.90 -7.86 10.52
C TYR A 139 5.92 -9.03 10.35
N GLU A 140 5.74 -9.86 11.38
CA GLU A 140 4.71 -10.90 11.34
C GLU A 140 3.32 -10.28 11.24
N ASP A 141 3.05 -9.23 12.01
CA ASP A 141 1.78 -8.52 11.94
C ASP A 141 1.62 -7.83 10.58
N ILE A 142 2.70 -7.32 10.01
CA ILE A 142 2.67 -6.72 8.67
C ILE A 142 2.30 -7.78 7.64
N ASP A 143 2.88 -8.96 7.71
CA ASP A 143 2.54 -10.05 6.79
C ASP A 143 1.05 -10.40 6.89
N ASP A 144 0.51 -10.41 8.11
CA ASP A 144 -0.93 -10.65 8.30
C ASP A 144 -1.77 -9.56 7.65
N LEU A 145 -1.35 -8.30 7.74
CA LEU A 145 -2.06 -7.20 7.09
C LEU A 145 -2.02 -7.33 5.57
N LEU A 146 -0.86 -7.69 5.03
CA LEU A 146 -0.72 -7.87 3.59
C LEU A 146 -1.59 -9.04 3.09
N ASP A 147 -1.62 -10.13 3.85
CA ASP A 147 -2.48 -11.27 3.53
C ASP A 147 -3.96 -10.87 3.56
N LEU A 148 -4.34 -10.09 4.56
CA LEU A 148 -5.73 -9.61 4.67
C LEU A 148 -6.13 -8.85 3.42
N VAL A 149 -5.29 -7.93 2.97
CA VAL A 149 -5.58 -7.15 1.78
C VAL A 149 -5.60 -8.05 0.55
N GLU A 150 -4.58 -8.87 0.38
CA GLU A 150 -4.43 -9.69 -0.82
C GLU A 150 -5.60 -10.66 -1.01
N GLN A 151 -6.13 -11.20 0.10
CA GLN A 151 -7.23 -12.15 0.05
C GLN A 151 -8.60 -11.50 -0.12
N ASN A 152 -8.71 -10.21 0.18
CA ASN A 152 -10.02 -9.55 0.27
C ASN A 152 -10.17 -8.34 -0.66
N ILE A 153 -9.21 -8.10 -1.54
CA ILE A 153 -9.25 -6.95 -2.43
C ILE A 153 -9.60 -7.40 -3.85
N SER A 154 -10.35 -6.55 -4.55
CA SER A 154 -10.58 -6.71 -5.98
C SER A 154 -10.62 -5.34 -6.63
N PHE A 155 -10.41 -5.31 -7.93
CA PHE A 155 -10.40 -4.07 -8.69
C PHE A 155 -11.59 -4.07 -9.63
N GLU A 156 -12.28 -2.94 -9.65
CA GLU A 156 -13.43 -2.76 -10.52
C GLU A 156 -12.96 -2.11 -11.82
N SER A 157 -13.38 -2.66 -12.92
CA SER A 157 -13.03 -2.12 -14.22
C SER A 157 -14.05 -1.09 -14.71
#